data_8554494959a17871316ad6093b750523
#
_entry.id   8554494959a17871316ad6093b750523
#
_cell.length_a   1.000
_cell.length_b   1.000
_cell.length_c   1.000
_cell.angle_alpha   90.00
_cell.angle_beta   90.00
_cell.angle_gamma   90.00
#
_symmetry.space_group_name_H-M   'P 1'
#
loop_
_entity.id
_entity.type
_entity.pdbx_description
1 polymer ?
#
loop_
_entity_poly.entity_id
_entity_poly.type
_entity_poly.pdbx_seq_one_letter_code
_entity_poly.pdbx_strand_id
1 'polypeptide(L)'
;MSFEQGFNRLWHTIAGKFRKRRRERFVALFPPDKISSIVDLGGLVSHWDGEQRDITVLNLMPQESNHCKVLVGDGRHTDLPDRGFDLAYSNSAIEHVGKWQDQVAFAQELQRVGKLVYCQTPNRWFPLEVHYLTFFWHWYPKLLRNYFIVRYFTGWGWLVRPDRRRVQEYADTVRLLTYEQMKELFPDCSVERERFLGLTKSLIAIGEPSQNFARAEAPESRAGAPVRR
;
A
#
# COMPACT_ATOMS: atom_id res chain seq x y z
N MET A 1 -1.61 21.64 -27.29
CA MET A 1 -1.69 20.68 -26.16
C MET A 1 -0.41 19.87 -26.21
N SER A 2 0.45 19.99 -25.19
CA SER A 2 1.72 19.26 -25.22
C SER A 2 1.48 17.75 -25.09
N PHE A 3 2.38 16.93 -25.63
CA PHE A 3 2.33 15.47 -25.51
C PHE A 3 2.19 15.02 -24.03
N GLU A 4 2.83 15.75 -23.12
CA GLU A 4 2.75 15.53 -21.67
C GLU A 4 1.33 15.71 -21.11
N GLN A 5 0.61 16.74 -21.54
CA GLN A 5 -0.77 17.00 -21.10
C GLN A 5 -1.72 15.90 -21.61
N GLY A 6 -1.51 15.43 -22.83
CA GLY A 6 -2.27 14.34 -23.42
C GLY A 6 -2.04 13.01 -22.70
N PHE A 7 -0.79 12.66 -22.44
CA PHE A 7 -0.40 11.43 -21.71
C PHE A 7 -0.92 11.43 -20.27
N ASN A 8 -0.75 12.52 -19.52
CA ASN A 8 -1.26 12.66 -18.17
C ASN A 8 -2.78 12.51 -18.12
N ARG A 9 -3.49 13.18 -19.02
CA ARG A 9 -4.96 13.09 -19.09
C ARG A 9 -5.43 11.67 -19.39
N LEU A 10 -4.79 10.99 -20.35
CA LEU A 10 -5.10 9.59 -20.69
C LEU A 10 -4.82 8.67 -19.51
N TRP A 11 -3.66 8.83 -18.86
CA TRP A 11 -3.28 8.04 -17.69
C TRP A 11 -4.24 8.23 -16.51
N HIS A 12 -4.59 9.49 -16.21
CA HIS A 12 -5.57 9.79 -15.16
C HIS A 12 -6.95 9.19 -15.46
N THR A 13 -7.35 9.19 -16.72
CA THR A 13 -8.63 8.60 -17.16
C THR A 13 -8.61 7.08 -17.01
N ILE A 14 -7.54 6.40 -17.44
CA ILE A 14 -7.39 4.96 -17.32
C ILE A 14 -7.31 4.57 -15.83
N ALA A 15 -6.44 5.21 -15.07
CA ALA A 15 -6.31 4.97 -13.63
C ALA A 15 -7.63 5.24 -12.88
N GLY A 16 -8.38 6.25 -13.29
CA GLY A 16 -9.71 6.58 -12.75
C GLY A 16 -10.72 5.45 -12.95
N LYS A 17 -10.77 4.87 -14.15
CA LYS A 17 -11.66 3.71 -14.44
C LYS A 17 -11.32 2.51 -13.56
N PHE A 18 -10.03 2.22 -13.33
CA PHE A 18 -9.61 1.14 -12.44
C PHE A 18 -9.98 1.42 -10.99
N ARG A 19 -9.76 2.64 -10.50
CA ARG A 19 -10.14 3.03 -9.14
C ARG A 19 -11.66 2.90 -8.93
N LYS A 20 -12.46 3.39 -9.88
CA LYS A 20 -13.93 3.27 -9.84
C LYS A 20 -14.35 1.80 -9.80
N ARG A 21 -13.86 0.94 -10.71
CA ARG A 21 -14.19 -0.49 -10.75
C ARG A 21 -13.77 -1.22 -9.47
N ARG A 22 -12.61 -0.86 -8.92
CA ARG A 22 -12.14 -1.41 -7.65
C ARG A 22 -13.04 -0.98 -6.49
N ARG A 23 -13.47 0.28 -6.48
CA ARG A 23 -14.42 0.77 -5.47
C ARG A 23 -15.77 0.07 -5.56
N GLU A 24 -16.32 -0.08 -6.74
CA GLU A 24 -17.58 -0.81 -6.97
C GLU A 24 -17.47 -2.26 -6.47
N ARG A 25 -16.37 -2.93 -6.81
CA ARG A 25 -16.11 -4.28 -6.33
C ARG A 25 -15.92 -4.34 -4.81
N PHE A 26 -15.19 -3.39 -4.23
CA PHE A 26 -15.01 -3.28 -2.80
C PHE A 26 -16.36 -3.18 -2.07
N VAL A 27 -17.23 -2.31 -2.52
CA VAL A 27 -18.59 -2.16 -1.93
C VAL A 27 -19.41 -3.44 -2.10
N ALA A 28 -19.30 -4.14 -3.22
CA ALA A 28 -20.00 -5.41 -3.43
C ALA A 28 -19.49 -6.53 -2.51
N LEU A 29 -18.19 -6.58 -2.23
CA LEU A 29 -17.59 -7.57 -1.33
C LEU A 29 -17.82 -7.24 0.15
N PHE A 30 -17.84 -5.96 0.48
CA PHE A 30 -17.94 -5.44 1.84
C PHE A 30 -19.08 -4.44 1.94
N PRO A 31 -20.33 -4.91 1.84
CA PRO A 31 -21.47 -4.00 1.86
C PRO A 31 -21.67 -3.38 3.26
N PRO A 32 -22.19 -2.13 3.33
CA PRO A 32 -22.29 -1.37 4.59
C PRO A 32 -23.17 -2.01 5.67
N ASP A 33 -24.13 -2.84 5.28
CA ASP A 33 -24.98 -3.60 6.21
C ASP A 33 -24.24 -4.73 6.93
N LYS A 34 -23.09 -5.17 6.41
CA LYS A 34 -22.26 -6.24 7.01
C LYS A 34 -20.96 -5.73 7.61
N ILE A 35 -20.45 -4.62 7.12
CA ILE A 35 -19.17 -4.03 7.55
C ILE A 35 -19.45 -2.61 8.02
N SER A 36 -19.42 -2.40 9.32
CA SER A 36 -19.71 -1.11 9.95
C SER A 36 -18.45 -0.31 10.27
N SER A 37 -17.36 -0.99 10.61
CA SER A 37 -16.11 -0.36 11.03
C SER A 37 -14.92 -0.80 10.16
N ILE A 38 -14.14 0.18 9.70
CA ILE A 38 -12.96 -0.06 8.84
C ILE A 38 -11.76 0.69 9.41
N VAL A 39 -10.62 0.00 9.50
CA VAL A 39 -9.33 0.67 9.69
C VAL A 39 -8.53 0.63 8.38
N ASP A 40 -8.05 1.79 7.93
CA ASP A 40 -7.19 1.93 6.74
C ASP A 40 -5.76 2.21 7.17
N LEU A 41 -4.89 1.18 7.09
CA LEU A 41 -3.47 1.31 7.43
C LEU A 41 -2.67 1.84 6.24
N GLY A 42 -2.07 3.00 6.43
CA GLY A 42 -1.30 3.73 5.41
C GLY A 42 -2.17 4.52 4.42
N GLY A 43 -3.46 4.66 4.70
CA GLY A 43 -4.43 5.27 3.81
C GLY A 43 -4.45 6.80 3.81
N LEU A 44 -5.26 7.34 2.92
CA LEU A 44 -5.56 8.76 2.82
C LEU A 44 -7.04 9.01 3.10
N VAL A 45 -7.33 10.01 3.91
CA VAL A 45 -8.71 10.43 4.25
C VAL A 45 -9.56 10.64 3.00
N SER A 46 -9.00 11.25 1.96
CA SER A 46 -9.70 11.50 0.68
C SER A 46 -10.19 10.25 -0.06
N HIS A 47 -9.69 9.07 0.29
CA HIS A 47 -10.20 7.80 -0.27
C HIS A 47 -11.59 7.45 0.28
N TRP A 48 -11.98 8.05 1.40
CA TRP A 48 -13.19 7.76 2.14
C TRP A 48 -14.23 8.88 2.05
N ASP A 49 -14.03 9.87 1.17
CA ASP A 49 -15.00 10.93 0.93
C ASP A 49 -16.36 10.34 0.52
N GLY A 50 -17.42 10.75 1.25
CA GLY A 50 -18.78 10.24 1.06
C GLY A 50 -19.05 8.86 1.65
N GLU A 51 -18.10 8.23 2.35
CA GLU A 51 -18.32 7.00 3.11
C GLU A 51 -19.05 7.31 4.44
N GLN A 52 -20.04 6.49 4.81
CA GLN A 52 -20.83 6.69 6.02
C GLN A 52 -20.48 5.71 7.15
N ARG A 53 -19.63 4.72 6.88
CA ARG A 53 -19.16 3.77 7.89
C ARG A 53 -18.19 4.44 8.85
N ASP A 54 -17.97 3.81 10.01
CA ASP A 54 -16.93 4.24 10.95
C ASP A 54 -15.52 3.95 10.37
N ILE A 55 -14.87 4.99 9.88
CA ILE A 55 -13.56 4.90 9.25
C ILE A 55 -12.50 5.45 10.17
N THR A 56 -11.51 4.62 10.48
CA THR A 56 -10.27 5.03 11.14
C THR A 56 -9.12 4.96 10.13
N VAL A 57 -8.48 6.07 9.85
CA VAL A 57 -7.29 6.15 8.98
C VAL A 57 -6.05 6.28 9.84
N LEU A 58 -5.10 5.38 9.68
CA LEU A 58 -3.80 5.44 10.35
C LEU A 58 -2.70 5.68 9.30
N ASN A 59 -1.92 6.73 9.50
CA ASN A 59 -0.82 7.09 8.61
C ASN A 59 0.35 7.68 9.41
N LEU A 60 1.57 7.62 8.87
CA LEU A 60 2.75 8.29 9.45
C LEU A 60 2.64 9.81 9.45
N MET A 61 1.90 10.37 8.49
CA MET A 61 1.68 11.81 8.38
C MET A 61 0.32 12.19 8.93
N PRO A 62 0.22 13.28 9.69
CA PRO A 62 -1.06 13.79 10.16
C PRO A 62 -1.94 14.20 8.95
N GLN A 63 -3.22 13.96 9.05
CA GLN A 63 -4.23 14.34 8.08
C GLN A 63 -5.40 14.99 8.82
N GLU A 64 -6.10 15.91 8.15
CA GLU A 64 -7.31 16.52 8.70
C GLU A 64 -8.55 15.87 8.10
N SER A 65 -9.54 15.58 8.94
CA SER A 65 -10.82 15.04 8.52
C SER A 65 -11.92 15.44 9.49
N ASN A 66 -13.12 15.64 8.95
CA ASN A 66 -14.35 15.84 9.73
C ASN A 66 -15.28 14.60 9.68
N HIS A 67 -14.89 13.56 8.94
CA HIS A 67 -15.72 12.34 8.74
C HIS A 67 -14.97 11.03 9.03
N CYS A 68 -13.64 11.05 9.14
CA CYS A 68 -12.84 9.90 9.55
C CYS A 68 -12.13 10.18 10.87
N LYS A 69 -11.97 9.16 11.71
CA LYS A 69 -11.03 9.20 12.81
C LYS A 69 -9.62 9.09 12.24
N VAL A 70 -8.72 10.04 12.57
CA VAL A 70 -7.34 10.04 12.09
C VAL A 70 -6.42 9.71 13.24
N LEU A 71 -5.53 8.75 13.01
CA LEU A 71 -4.46 8.35 13.93
C LEU A 71 -3.11 8.56 13.24
N VAL A 72 -2.14 9.09 13.96
CA VAL A 72 -0.76 9.18 13.51
C VAL A 72 0.02 8.04 14.14
N GLY A 73 0.61 7.18 13.29
CA GLY A 73 1.33 6.01 13.80
C GLY A 73 1.90 5.15 12.68
N ASP A 74 2.68 4.17 13.10
CA ASP A 74 3.29 3.19 12.19
C ASP A 74 2.36 1.98 12.05
N GLY A 75 1.89 1.73 10.82
CA GLY A 75 1.02 0.60 10.50
C GLY A 75 1.66 -0.78 10.66
N ARG A 76 2.96 -0.86 11.01
CA ARG A 76 3.65 -2.11 11.33
C ARG A 76 3.43 -2.55 12.79
N HIS A 77 3.14 -1.60 13.66
CA HIS A 77 2.92 -1.81 15.10
C HIS A 77 1.96 -0.74 15.63
N THR A 78 0.73 -1.12 15.89
CA THR A 78 -0.29 -0.18 16.38
C THR A 78 -0.77 -0.57 17.79
N ASP A 79 -1.33 0.41 18.50
CA ASP A 79 -2.01 0.17 19.79
C ASP A 79 -3.51 -0.16 19.58
N LEU A 80 -3.91 -0.49 18.35
CA LEU A 80 -5.27 -0.86 18.04
C LEU A 80 -5.61 -2.25 18.60
N PRO A 81 -6.87 -2.48 19.02
CA PRO A 81 -7.27 -3.76 19.59
C PRO A 81 -7.26 -4.87 18.55
N ASP A 82 -6.96 -6.09 19.00
CA ASP A 82 -7.06 -7.30 18.19
C ASP A 82 -8.50 -7.47 17.70
N ARG A 83 -8.68 -7.71 16.39
CA ARG A 83 -10.00 -7.86 15.73
C ARG A 83 -10.99 -6.72 16.08
N GLY A 84 -10.46 -5.53 16.36
CA GLY A 84 -11.24 -4.36 16.79
C GLY A 84 -12.08 -3.75 15.66
N PHE A 85 -11.80 -4.10 14.41
CA PHE A 85 -12.50 -3.59 13.23
C PHE A 85 -13.10 -4.74 12.42
N ASP A 86 -14.26 -4.51 11.79
CA ASP A 86 -14.84 -5.49 10.90
C ASP A 86 -13.96 -5.75 9.68
N LEU A 87 -13.27 -4.69 9.19
CA LEU A 87 -12.34 -4.78 8.06
C LEU A 87 -11.07 -3.98 8.33
N ALA A 88 -9.91 -4.65 8.19
CA ALA A 88 -8.63 -3.99 8.01
C ALA A 88 -8.35 -3.83 6.51
N TYR A 89 -8.20 -2.58 6.10
CA TYR A 89 -8.01 -2.19 4.72
C TYR A 89 -6.63 -1.58 4.51
N SER A 90 -6.02 -1.86 3.39
CA SER A 90 -4.81 -1.17 2.92
C SER A 90 -4.76 -1.18 1.39
N ASN A 91 -4.46 -0.03 0.80
CA ASN A 91 -4.42 0.11 -0.64
C ASN A 91 -3.17 0.89 -1.08
N SER A 92 -2.24 0.19 -1.71
CA SER A 92 -0.96 0.74 -2.17
C SER A 92 -0.14 1.38 -1.03
N ALA A 93 -0.05 0.70 0.12
CA ALA A 93 0.75 1.12 1.26
C ALA A 93 1.84 0.09 1.59
N ILE A 94 1.55 -1.20 1.54
CA ILE A 94 2.50 -2.26 1.93
C ILE A 94 3.81 -2.23 1.14
N GLU A 95 3.82 -1.77 -0.10
CA GLU A 95 5.03 -1.60 -0.91
C GLU A 95 5.95 -0.47 -0.42
N HIS A 96 5.43 0.42 0.44
CA HIS A 96 6.15 1.59 0.96
C HIS A 96 6.64 1.44 2.40
N VAL A 97 6.31 0.35 3.10
CA VAL A 97 6.66 0.20 4.51
C VAL A 97 8.13 -0.18 4.76
N GLY A 98 8.89 -0.49 3.72
CA GLY A 98 10.32 -0.77 3.82
C GLY A 98 10.75 -2.14 3.30
N LYS A 99 11.57 -2.87 4.08
CA LYS A 99 12.13 -4.17 3.72
C LYS A 99 11.10 -5.30 3.90
N TRP A 100 11.51 -6.53 3.56
CA TRP A 100 10.64 -7.71 3.70
C TRP A 100 10.08 -7.90 5.11
N GLN A 101 10.93 -7.75 6.13
CA GLN A 101 10.52 -7.87 7.53
C GLN A 101 9.49 -6.80 7.93
N ASP A 102 9.63 -5.59 7.40
CA ASP A 102 8.67 -4.51 7.61
C ASP A 102 7.31 -4.83 6.96
N GLN A 103 7.34 -5.44 5.77
CA GLN A 103 6.11 -5.90 5.08
C GLN A 103 5.45 -7.06 5.80
N VAL A 104 6.25 -7.98 6.37
CA VAL A 104 5.74 -9.05 7.24
C VAL A 104 5.04 -8.46 8.47
N ALA A 105 5.69 -7.54 9.19
CA ALA A 105 5.10 -6.89 10.36
C ALA A 105 3.80 -6.14 10.01
N PHE A 106 3.80 -5.40 8.90
CA PHE A 106 2.61 -4.69 8.42
C PHE A 106 1.46 -5.64 8.07
N ALA A 107 1.74 -6.75 7.37
CA ALA A 107 0.74 -7.75 7.01
C ALA A 107 0.17 -8.46 8.25
N GLN A 108 1.02 -8.77 9.24
CA GLN A 108 0.60 -9.34 10.52
C GLN A 108 -0.30 -8.39 11.29
N GLU A 109 0.07 -7.11 11.33
CA GLU A 109 -0.72 -6.09 12.01
C GLU A 109 -2.09 -5.89 11.35
N LEU A 110 -2.15 -5.87 10.01
CA LEU A 110 -3.41 -5.82 9.28
C LEU A 110 -4.33 -7.01 9.64
N GLN A 111 -3.76 -8.20 9.72
CA GLN A 111 -4.48 -9.43 10.08
C GLN A 111 -4.88 -9.47 11.56
N ARG A 112 -4.11 -8.83 12.44
CA ARG A 112 -4.41 -8.75 13.85
C ARG A 112 -5.59 -7.84 14.16
N VAL A 113 -5.63 -6.65 13.55
CA VAL A 113 -6.62 -5.61 13.89
C VAL A 113 -7.98 -5.81 13.22
N GLY A 114 -8.04 -6.50 12.07
CA GLY A 114 -9.27 -6.75 11.32
C GLY A 114 -9.85 -8.14 11.52
N LYS A 115 -11.19 -8.25 11.55
CA LYS A 115 -11.88 -9.53 11.41
C LYS A 115 -11.78 -10.05 9.97
N LEU A 116 -11.82 -9.13 9.01
CA LEU A 116 -11.57 -9.36 7.61
C LEU A 116 -10.40 -8.49 7.15
N VAL A 117 -9.73 -8.91 6.09
CA VAL A 117 -8.61 -8.19 5.47
C VAL A 117 -8.89 -7.89 4.01
N TYR A 118 -8.52 -6.69 3.60
CA TYR A 118 -8.37 -6.29 2.21
C TYR A 118 -7.05 -5.56 2.04
N CYS A 119 -6.08 -6.18 1.39
CA CYS A 119 -4.77 -5.58 1.12
C CYS A 119 -4.46 -5.60 -0.37
N GLN A 120 -4.33 -4.42 -0.97
CA GLN A 120 -3.98 -4.28 -2.39
C GLN A 120 -2.60 -3.68 -2.56
N THR A 121 -1.84 -4.22 -3.53
CA THR A 121 -0.53 -3.71 -3.94
C THR A 121 -0.31 -3.89 -5.45
N PRO A 122 0.48 -3.04 -6.12
CA PRO A 122 0.91 -3.28 -7.50
C PRO A 122 1.70 -4.59 -7.61
N ASN A 123 1.52 -5.30 -8.73
CA ASN A 123 2.28 -6.52 -8.99
C ASN A 123 3.66 -6.19 -9.53
N ARG A 124 4.70 -6.76 -8.92
CA ARG A 124 6.10 -6.59 -9.34
C ARG A 124 6.37 -6.93 -10.81
N TRP A 125 5.64 -7.90 -11.35
CA TRP A 125 5.82 -8.37 -12.73
C TRP A 125 4.98 -7.60 -13.74
N PHE A 126 4.24 -6.56 -13.32
CA PHE A 126 3.52 -5.73 -14.27
C PHE A 126 4.51 -4.87 -15.06
N PRO A 127 4.42 -4.85 -16.41
CA PRO A 127 5.43 -4.18 -17.24
C PRO A 127 5.59 -2.69 -16.97
N LEU A 128 4.50 -2.00 -16.64
CA LEU A 128 4.53 -0.57 -16.33
C LEU A 128 4.71 -0.34 -14.83
N GLU A 129 5.85 0.21 -14.46
CA GLU A 129 6.10 0.69 -13.09
C GLU A 129 5.41 2.05 -12.91
N VAL A 130 4.34 2.03 -12.12
CA VAL A 130 3.48 3.22 -11.97
C VAL A 130 4.15 4.36 -11.21
N HIS A 131 5.11 4.05 -10.32
CA HIS A 131 5.81 5.06 -9.52
C HIS A 131 6.84 5.84 -10.36
N TYR A 132 7.49 5.18 -11.32
CA TYR A 132 8.44 5.81 -12.23
C TYR A 132 7.84 6.15 -13.59
N LEU A 133 6.58 5.74 -13.85
CA LEU A 133 5.93 5.85 -15.17
C LEU A 133 6.83 5.31 -16.28
N THR A 134 7.42 4.14 -16.05
CA THR A 134 8.43 3.54 -16.93
C THR A 134 8.13 2.07 -17.14
N PHE A 135 8.28 1.63 -18.39
CA PHE A 135 8.14 0.22 -18.72
C PHE A 135 9.36 -0.60 -18.29
N PHE A 136 9.11 -1.82 -17.81
CA PHE A 136 10.14 -2.82 -17.49
C PHE A 136 11.16 -2.40 -16.44
N TRP A 137 10.88 -1.38 -15.62
CA TRP A 137 11.80 -0.86 -14.60
C TRP A 137 12.40 -1.95 -13.70
N HIS A 138 11.60 -2.92 -13.29
CA HIS A 138 12.06 -4.00 -12.41
C HIS A 138 12.98 -5.00 -13.09
N TRP A 139 13.03 -5.00 -14.43
CA TRP A 139 13.85 -5.89 -15.23
C TRP A 139 15.23 -5.29 -15.52
N TYR A 140 15.41 -3.99 -15.31
CA TYR A 140 16.72 -3.38 -15.46
C TYR A 140 17.67 -3.86 -14.37
N PRO A 141 18.97 -4.17 -14.71
CA PRO A 141 20.02 -4.40 -13.74
C PRO A 141 20.11 -3.25 -12.74
N LYS A 142 20.44 -3.55 -11.48
CA LYS A 142 20.54 -2.52 -10.41
C LYS A 142 21.46 -1.36 -10.80
N LEU A 143 22.53 -1.64 -11.55
CA LEU A 143 23.48 -0.64 -12.06
C LEU A 143 22.82 0.41 -12.97
N LEU A 144 21.80 0.01 -13.75
CA LEU A 144 21.05 0.92 -14.63
C LEU A 144 19.92 1.67 -13.91
N ARG A 145 19.56 1.29 -12.69
CA ARG A 145 18.55 1.99 -11.88
C ARG A 145 19.17 3.15 -11.09
N ASN A 146 19.94 3.99 -11.77
CA ASN A 146 20.62 5.11 -11.16
C ASN A 146 19.87 6.44 -11.43
N TYR A 147 20.36 7.50 -10.77
CA TYR A 147 19.79 8.83 -10.88
C TYR A 147 19.63 9.31 -12.34
N PHE A 148 20.62 9.09 -13.20
CA PHE A 148 20.57 9.58 -14.58
C PHE A 148 19.47 8.90 -15.39
N ILE A 149 19.31 7.59 -15.27
CA ILE A 149 18.26 6.85 -15.96
C ILE A 149 16.89 7.30 -15.43
N VAL A 150 16.71 7.40 -14.11
CA VAL A 150 15.47 7.89 -13.53
C VAL A 150 15.16 9.31 -14.01
N ARG A 151 16.14 10.21 -13.93
CA ARG A 151 15.95 11.63 -14.21
C ARG A 151 15.66 11.93 -15.68
N TYR A 152 16.26 11.19 -16.60
CA TYR A 152 16.21 11.52 -18.03
C TYR A 152 15.45 10.52 -18.89
N PHE A 153 15.21 9.30 -18.42
CA PHE A 153 14.61 8.22 -19.21
C PHE A 153 13.32 7.65 -18.62
N THR A 154 12.79 8.23 -17.51
CA THR A 154 11.51 7.84 -16.95
C THR A 154 10.49 8.97 -17.05
N GLY A 155 9.19 8.60 -17.15
CA GLY A 155 8.11 9.58 -17.14
C GLY A 155 8.08 10.41 -15.85
N TRP A 156 8.36 9.78 -14.70
CA TRP A 156 8.46 10.47 -13.42
C TRP A 156 9.63 11.49 -13.40
N GLY A 157 10.80 11.10 -13.93
CA GLY A 157 11.95 11.99 -14.04
C GLY A 157 11.69 13.22 -14.89
N TRP A 158 10.90 13.07 -15.95
CA TRP A 158 10.48 14.18 -16.82
C TRP A 158 9.47 15.10 -16.15
N LEU A 159 8.46 14.54 -15.48
CA LEU A 159 7.38 15.28 -14.84
C LEU A 159 7.84 16.01 -13.56
N VAL A 160 8.50 15.28 -12.66
CA VAL A 160 8.82 15.76 -11.31
C VAL A 160 10.20 16.40 -11.23
N ARG A 161 11.11 16.06 -12.15
CA ARG A 161 12.50 16.53 -12.17
C ARG A 161 13.21 16.35 -10.81
N PRO A 162 13.18 15.12 -10.23
CA PRO A 162 13.72 14.87 -8.90
C PRO A 162 15.23 15.11 -8.85
N ASP A 163 15.74 15.52 -7.70
CA ASP A 163 17.16 15.52 -7.39
C ASP A 163 17.68 14.09 -7.05
N ARG A 164 19.00 13.95 -6.84
CA ARG A 164 19.61 12.67 -6.51
C ARG A 164 19.09 12.07 -5.21
N ARG A 165 18.90 12.90 -4.18
CA ARG A 165 18.45 12.48 -2.87
C ARG A 165 17.04 11.88 -2.96
N ARG A 166 16.14 12.58 -3.64
CA ARG A 166 14.76 12.14 -3.82
C ARG A 166 14.64 10.85 -4.64
N VAL A 167 15.50 10.67 -5.66
CA VAL A 167 15.56 9.40 -6.41
C VAL A 167 16.03 8.25 -5.53
N GLN A 168 17.05 8.49 -4.70
CA GLN A 168 17.59 7.47 -3.81
C GLN A 168 16.57 7.08 -2.72
N GLU A 169 15.99 8.07 -2.03
CA GLU A 169 14.94 7.86 -1.03
C GLU A 169 13.79 7.02 -1.60
N TYR A 170 13.36 7.34 -2.82
CA TYR A 170 12.26 6.63 -3.47
C TYR A 170 12.65 5.19 -3.88
N ALA A 171 13.86 4.99 -4.37
CA ALA A 171 14.37 3.67 -4.74
C ALA A 171 14.53 2.74 -3.51
N ASP A 172 14.83 3.30 -2.35
CA ASP A 172 15.02 2.57 -1.10
C ASP A 172 13.69 2.26 -0.38
N THR A 173 12.63 3.04 -0.67
CA THR A 173 11.33 2.92 0.03
C THR A 173 10.32 2.03 -0.67
N VAL A 174 10.44 1.77 -1.98
CA VAL A 174 9.45 0.99 -2.73
C VAL A 174 9.91 -0.44 -2.96
N ARG A 175 9.21 -1.40 -2.35
CA ARG A 175 9.43 -2.84 -2.56
C ARG A 175 8.14 -3.51 -3.03
N LEU A 176 8.00 -3.70 -4.35
CA LEU A 176 6.84 -4.40 -4.92
C LEU A 176 6.86 -5.90 -4.62
N LEU A 177 5.67 -6.47 -4.48
CA LEU A 177 5.45 -7.88 -4.15
C LEU A 177 5.11 -8.72 -5.39
N THR A 178 5.50 -10.00 -5.35
CA THR A 178 5.02 -11.02 -6.28
C THR A 178 3.75 -11.68 -5.73
N TYR A 179 3.09 -12.48 -6.57
CA TYR A 179 1.92 -13.25 -6.16
C TYR A 179 2.25 -14.24 -5.02
N GLU A 180 3.38 -14.92 -5.11
CA GLU A 180 3.84 -15.88 -4.12
C GLU A 180 4.13 -15.18 -2.78
N GLN A 181 4.76 -14.01 -2.82
CA GLN A 181 5.02 -13.20 -1.63
C GLN A 181 3.72 -12.69 -0.98
N MET A 182 2.72 -12.32 -1.77
CA MET A 182 1.40 -11.97 -1.22
C MET A 182 0.74 -13.17 -0.54
N LYS A 183 0.85 -14.37 -1.11
CA LYS A 183 0.35 -15.60 -0.46
C LYS A 183 1.10 -15.95 0.82
N GLU A 184 2.40 -15.70 0.86
CA GLU A 184 3.22 -15.90 2.07
C GLU A 184 2.81 -14.92 3.18
N LEU A 185 2.56 -13.66 2.84
CA LEU A 185 2.13 -12.62 3.80
C LEU A 185 0.69 -12.84 4.30
N PHE A 186 -0.18 -13.39 3.47
CA PHE A 186 -1.61 -13.58 3.76
C PHE A 186 -2.03 -15.03 3.46
N PRO A 187 -1.54 -16.02 4.25
CA PRO A 187 -1.70 -17.45 3.94
C PRO A 187 -3.17 -17.91 3.97
N ASP A 188 -4.00 -17.31 4.83
CA ASP A 188 -5.40 -17.66 4.99
C ASP A 188 -6.34 -16.86 4.08
N CYS A 189 -5.80 -15.86 3.37
CA CYS A 189 -6.56 -15.04 2.45
C CYS A 189 -6.47 -15.57 1.01
N SER A 190 -7.52 -15.36 0.24
CA SER A 190 -7.45 -15.52 -1.20
C SER A 190 -6.67 -14.36 -1.82
N VAL A 191 -5.70 -14.66 -2.70
CA VAL A 191 -4.97 -13.61 -3.43
C VAL A 191 -5.51 -13.52 -4.86
N GLU A 192 -6.22 -12.45 -5.13
CA GLU A 192 -6.80 -12.17 -6.44
C GLU A 192 -5.87 -11.34 -7.32
N ARG A 193 -6.06 -11.50 -8.63
CA ARG A 193 -5.29 -10.80 -9.66
C ARG A 193 -6.16 -9.79 -10.38
N GLU A 194 -5.91 -8.52 -10.17
CA GLU A 194 -6.51 -7.45 -10.99
C GLU A 194 -5.77 -7.38 -12.32
N ARG A 195 -6.47 -7.65 -13.44
CA ARG A 195 -5.85 -7.74 -14.76
C ARG A 195 -6.10 -6.48 -15.60
N PHE A 196 -5.09 -6.13 -16.39
CA PHE A 196 -5.14 -5.12 -17.43
C PHE A 196 -4.52 -5.69 -18.72
N LEU A 197 -5.27 -5.70 -19.82
CA LEU A 197 -4.86 -6.29 -21.10
C LEU A 197 -4.27 -7.71 -20.96
N GLY A 198 -4.91 -8.55 -20.12
CA GLY A 198 -4.46 -9.92 -19.85
C GLY A 198 -3.34 -10.06 -18.82
N LEU A 199 -2.60 -8.99 -18.52
CA LEU A 199 -1.50 -8.97 -17.55
C LEU A 199 -2.00 -8.65 -16.15
N THR A 200 -1.41 -9.27 -15.13
CA THR A 200 -1.72 -8.99 -13.72
C THR A 200 -1.10 -7.66 -13.31
N LYS A 201 -1.95 -6.63 -13.14
CA LYS A 201 -1.53 -5.28 -12.76
C LYS A 201 -1.36 -5.13 -11.25
N SER A 202 -2.28 -5.67 -10.48
CA SER A 202 -2.29 -5.56 -9.02
C SER A 202 -2.66 -6.90 -8.39
N LEU A 203 -2.27 -7.09 -7.15
CA LEU A 203 -2.60 -8.23 -6.31
C LEU A 203 -3.46 -7.74 -5.15
N ILE A 204 -4.47 -8.53 -4.77
CA ILE A 204 -5.41 -8.17 -3.71
C ILE A 204 -5.59 -9.39 -2.81
N ALA A 205 -5.13 -9.32 -1.56
CA ALA A 205 -5.43 -10.31 -0.54
C ALA A 205 -6.77 -9.97 0.11
N ILE A 206 -7.68 -10.95 0.14
CA ILE A 206 -9.04 -10.81 0.71
C ILE A 206 -9.36 -12.06 1.50
N GLY A 207 -9.81 -11.91 2.73
CA GLY A 207 -10.26 -13.06 3.51
C GLY A 207 -10.35 -12.79 5.00
N GLU A 208 -10.65 -13.86 5.72
CA GLU A 208 -10.66 -13.90 7.17
C GLU A 208 -9.34 -14.54 7.64
N PRO A 209 -8.46 -13.79 8.34
CA PRO A 209 -7.22 -14.34 8.86
C PRO A 209 -7.52 -15.35 9.98
N SER A 210 -6.74 -16.44 10.05
CA SER A 210 -6.86 -17.41 11.12
C SER A 210 -6.54 -16.76 12.47
N GLN A 211 -7.15 -17.29 13.55
CA GLN A 211 -7.00 -16.74 14.90
C GLN A 211 -5.58 -16.92 15.49
N ASN A 212 -4.66 -17.53 14.75
CA ASN A 212 -3.33 -17.92 15.24
C ASN A 212 -2.25 -16.85 15.04
N PHE A 213 -2.59 -15.65 14.61
CA PHE A 213 -1.63 -14.54 14.60
C PHE A 213 -1.47 -13.96 16.02
N ALA A 214 -0.85 -14.76 16.91
CA ALA A 214 -0.30 -14.23 18.14
C ALA A 214 0.76 -13.17 17.81
N ARG A 215 0.72 -12.06 18.52
CA ARG A 215 1.70 -10.98 18.47
C ARG A 215 3.10 -11.60 18.47
N ALA A 216 3.82 -11.53 17.37
CA ALA A 216 5.24 -11.81 17.36
C ALA A 216 5.85 -10.88 18.42
N GLU A 217 6.52 -11.45 19.42
CA GLU A 217 7.11 -10.69 20.53
C GLU A 217 7.90 -9.51 19.94
N ALA A 218 7.52 -8.30 20.34
CA ALA A 218 8.25 -7.11 19.95
C ALA A 218 9.71 -7.30 20.38
N PRO A 219 10.70 -7.03 19.53
CA PRO A 219 12.09 -7.09 19.95
C PRO A 219 12.22 -6.17 21.15
N GLU A 220 12.65 -6.72 22.30
CA GLU A 220 12.86 -5.98 23.53
C GLU A 220 13.61 -4.69 23.21
N SER A 221 12.98 -3.56 23.49
CA SER A 221 13.65 -2.28 23.43
C SER A 221 14.81 -2.36 24.40
N ARG A 222 16.03 -2.34 23.90
CA ARG A 222 17.21 -2.16 24.74
C ARG A 222 17.08 -0.82 25.46
N ALA A 223 16.38 -0.85 26.58
CA ALA A 223 16.36 0.24 27.53
C ALA A 223 17.76 0.39 28.14
N GLY A 224 18.35 1.60 27.98
CA GLY A 224 19.26 2.14 28.96
C GLY A 224 20.68 1.59 29.00
N ALA A 225 21.54 2.09 28.12
CA ALA A 225 22.95 2.23 28.52
C ALA A 225 23.06 3.44 29.46
N PRO A 226 23.62 3.29 30.69
CA PRO A 226 23.79 4.42 31.60
C PRO A 226 24.87 5.37 31.05
N VAL A 227 24.51 6.64 30.93
CA VAL A 227 25.48 7.73 30.68
C VAL A 227 26.44 7.76 31.86
N ARG A 228 27.71 7.40 31.65
CA ARG A 228 28.79 7.65 32.60
C ARG A 228 29.08 9.16 32.60
N ARG A 229 29.04 9.72 33.80
CA ARG A 229 29.52 11.07 34.09
C ARG A 229 31.05 11.15 33.96
#